data_b40042c53f9f6b450282f6405f8e28a7
#
_entry.id   b40042c53f9f6b450282f6405f8e28a7
#
_cell.length_a   1.000
_cell.length_b   1.000
_cell.length_c   1.000
_cell.angle_alpha   90.00
_cell.angle_beta   90.00
_cell.angle_gamma   90.00
#
_symmetry.space_group_name_H-M   'P 1'
#
loop_
_entity.id
_entity.type
_entity.pdbx_description
1 polymer ?
#
loop_
_entity_poly.entity_id
_entity_poly.type
_entity_poly.pdbx_seq_one_letter_code
_entity_poly.pdbx_strand_id
1 'polypeptide(L)'
;MRSMRWMGLFVLLCMSLMVSMPAFAAMQAKPVEWKQGKQRFSGYLVYNDANTTKRPGLMMVPDWKGVTPAAVEKAKQIAGAGYVVLVADMYGKGVRPKDDKAAGALVGRIYKDLPTLRARAAAALDFLRAQADNAPIDVGRIGAFGFCFAGKTVLELARSGAELAGVVSFHGGLDTTMPAQSGTLKTSVLVLNGADDTYVPAAQIAGFESEMKAAGADWQFVNFSGAVHCFALESAKSPPGCVYNERAAKRATTMMNQFFFERFGG
;
A
#
# COMPACT_ATOMS: atom_id res chain seq x y z
N MET A 1 11.22 86.46 30.13
CA MET A 1 12.00 85.70 29.17
C MET A 1 11.57 84.20 29.38
N ARG A 2 10.72 83.66 28.48
CA ARG A 2 10.10 82.33 28.58
C ARG A 2 10.85 81.36 27.67
N SER A 3 11.47 80.35 28.20
CA SER A 3 12.12 79.23 27.44
C SER A 3 11.07 78.22 27.05
N MET A 4 10.87 78.04 25.78
CA MET A 4 9.94 77.06 25.21
C MET A 4 10.70 75.72 24.99
N ARG A 5 10.34 74.68 25.76
CA ARG A 5 10.90 73.32 25.66
C ARG A 5 10.12 72.53 24.57
N TRP A 6 10.78 72.19 23.52
CA TRP A 6 10.27 71.28 22.47
C TRP A 6 10.45 69.85 22.97
N MET A 7 9.33 69.14 23.11
CA MET A 7 9.30 67.72 23.43
C MET A 7 9.09 67.00 22.08
N GLY A 8 10.15 66.41 21.53
CA GLY A 8 10.09 65.61 20.32
C GLY A 8 9.51 64.24 20.66
N LEU A 9 8.37 63.91 20.05
CA LEU A 9 7.70 62.59 20.15
C LEU A 9 8.36 61.63 19.14
N PHE A 10 9.21 60.69 19.64
CA PHE A 10 9.74 59.59 18.85
C PHE A 10 8.68 58.50 18.77
N VAL A 11 8.00 58.34 17.63
CA VAL A 11 7.13 57.21 17.34
C VAL A 11 8.05 56.07 16.84
N LEU A 12 8.30 55.10 17.69
CA LEU A 12 8.94 53.84 17.28
C LEU A 12 7.92 52.99 16.50
N LEU A 13 8.08 52.94 15.19
CA LEU A 13 7.32 52.03 14.32
C LEU A 13 7.95 50.62 14.42
N CYS A 14 7.42 49.77 15.31
CA CYS A 14 7.77 48.35 15.37
C CYS A 14 7.19 47.65 14.13
N MET A 15 8.00 47.53 13.09
CA MET A 15 7.70 46.71 11.93
C MET A 15 7.90 45.24 12.31
N SER A 16 6.81 44.53 12.68
CA SER A 16 6.80 43.10 12.94
C SER A 16 7.09 42.36 11.65
N LEU A 17 8.34 41.94 11.42
CA LEU A 17 8.66 40.95 10.41
C LEU A 17 7.97 39.64 10.78
N MET A 18 6.83 39.34 10.17
CA MET A 18 6.31 37.97 10.16
C MET A 18 7.26 37.10 9.33
N VAL A 19 8.18 36.44 10.02
CA VAL A 19 8.97 35.36 9.43
C VAL A 19 7.98 34.22 9.19
N SER A 20 7.52 34.08 7.94
CA SER A 20 6.81 32.87 7.51
C SER A 20 7.79 31.70 7.60
N MET A 21 7.72 30.94 8.68
CA MET A 21 8.43 29.67 8.76
C MET A 21 7.93 28.78 7.60
N PRO A 22 8.84 28.23 6.78
CA PRO A 22 8.41 27.26 5.79
C PRO A 22 7.70 26.11 6.54
N ALA A 23 6.45 25.85 6.19
CA ALA A 23 5.75 24.67 6.69
C ALA A 23 6.58 23.47 6.26
N PHE A 24 7.24 22.81 7.23
CA PHE A 24 7.95 21.58 6.95
C PHE A 24 6.94 20.59 6.37
N ALA A 25 7.27 20.09 5.17
CA ALA A 25 6.53 19.04 4.52
C ALA A 25 6.25 17.90 5.50
N ALA A 26 5.02 17.79 5.98
CA ALA A 26 4.66 16.78 6.96
C ALA A 26 4.01 15.59 6.24
N MET A 27 4.58 14.40 6.48
CA MET A 27 3.94 13.16 6.05
C MET A 27 2.69 12.93 6.89
N GLN A 28 1.51 13.08 6.28
CA GLN A 28 0.23 12.88 6.93
C GLN A 28 -0.14 11.39 6.94
N ALA A 29 -0.82 10.96 8.01
CA ALA A 29 -1.49 9.67 8.09
C ALA A 29 -2.89 9.92 8.67
N LYS A 30 -3.85 10.23 7.81
CA LYS A 30 -5.22 10.56 8.19
C LYS A 30 -6.04 9.29 8.37
N PRO A 31 -6.67 9.05 9.55
CA PRO A 31 -7.56 7.92 9.73
C PRO A 31 -8.78 8.07 8.82
N VAL A 32 -9.18 6.97 8.19
CA VAL A 32 -10.30 6.93 7.26
C VAL A 32 -11.17 5.71 7.51
N GLU A 33 -12.43 5.77 7.08
CA GLU A 33 -13.38 4.68 7.19
C GLU A 33 -14.19 4.52 5.90
N TRP A 34 -14.55 3.28 5.58
CA TRP A 34 -15.43 2.94 4.47
C TRP A 34 -16.35 1.76 4.83
N LYS A 35 -17.24 1.41 3.92
CA LYS A 35 -18.18 0.30 4.08
C LYS A 35 -18.14 -0.64 2.88
N GLN A 36 -18.38 -1.90 3.14
CA GLN A 36 -18.76 -2.88 2.14
C GLN A 36 -20.02 -3.58 2.68
N GLY A 37 -21.16 -3.30 2.08
CA GLY A 37 -22.45 -3.70 2.63
C GLY A 37 -22.67 -3.13 4.05
N LYS A 38 -22.98 -4.02 5.00
CA LYS A 38 -23.13 -3.64 6.42
C LYS A 38 -21.81 -3.58 7.19
N GLN A 39 -20.72 -4.12 6.64
CA GLN A 39 -19.42 -4.17 7.29
C GLN A 39 -18.70 -2.82 7.17
N ARG A 40 -18.14 -2.33 8.29
CA ARG A 40 -17.28 -1.12 8.33
C ARG A 40 -15.82 -1.55 8.36
N PHE A 41 -14.98 -0.75 7.72
CA PHE A 41 -13.53 -0.88 7.68
C PHE A 41 -12.88 0.42 8.11
N SER A 42 -11.63 0.33 8.58
CA SER A 42 -10.87 1.51 9.00
C SER A 42 -9.41 1.37 8.58
N GLY A 43 -8.84 2.44 8.04
CA GLY A 43 -7.47 2.48 7.57
C GLY A 43 -6.87 3.86 7.71
N TYR A 44 -5.83 4.12 6.92
CA TYR A 44 -5.17 5.42 6.88
C TYR A 44 -4.91 5.85 5.45
N LEU A 45 -5.18 7.12 5.16
CA LEU A 45 -4.74 7.77 3.93
C LEU A 45 -3.44 8.52 4.22
N VAL A 46 -2.36 8.12 3.53
CA VAL A 46 -0.99 8.56 3.83
C VAL A 46 -0.42 9.29 2.62
N TYR A 47 0.02 10.53 2.82
CA TYR A 47 0.64 11.36 1.78
C TYR A 47 1.39 12.55 2.38
N ASN A 48 2.29 13.14 1.60
CA ASN A 48 2.95 14.40 1.96
C ASN A 48 2.03 15.56 1.55
N ASP A 49 1.62 16.43 2.49
CA ASP A 49 0.68 17.53 2.27
C ASP A 49 1.33 18.84 1.79
N ALA A 50 2.65 18.93 1.82
CA ALA A 50 3.36 20.09 1.27
C ALA A 50 3.25 20.22 -0.25
N ASN A 51 2.89 19.13 -0.93
CA ASN A 51 2.69 19.14 -2.38
C ASN A 51 1.22 18.83 -2.70
N THR A 52 0.54 19.80 -3.29
CA THR A 52 -0.85 19.69 -3.73
C THR A 52 -1.02 19.13 -5.14
N THR A 53 0.09 18.92 -5.88
CA THR A 53 0.04 18.32 -7.21
C THR A 53 -0.54 16.91 -7.15
N LYS A 54 -1.47 16.61 -8.04
CA LYS A 54 -2.07 15.27 -8.16
C LYS A 54 -1.00 14.25 -8.52
N ARG A 55 -1.02 13.12 -7.82
CA ARG A 55 -0.04 12.04 -7.95
C ARG A 55 -0.70 10.67 -7.88
N PRO A 56 -0.03 9.61 -8.35
CA PRO A 56 -0.62 8.28 -8.36
C PRO A 56 -1.06 7.81 -6.97
N GLY A 57 -2.14 7.03 -6.94
CA GLY A 57 -2.66 6.38 -5.75
C GLY A 57 -2.18 4.93 -5.65
N LEU A 58 -1.80 4.49 -4.46
CA LEU A 58 -1.50 3.10 -4.18
C LEU A 58 -2.38 2.57 -3.06
N MET A 59 -3.08 1.47 -3.29
CA MET A 59 -3.71 0.70 -2.23
C MET A 59 -2.69 -0.28 -1.66
N MET A 60 -2.26 -0.04 -0.43
CA MET A 60 -1.45 -1.00 0.33
C MET A 60 -2.36 -1.84 1.20
N VAL A 61 -2.44 -3.13 0.94
CA VAL A 61 -3.02 -4.08 1.89
C VAL A 61 -1.91 -4.50 2.85
N PRO A 62 -2.10 -4.37 4.18
CA PRO A 62 -1.12 -4.82 5.16
C PRO A 62 -0.98 -6.34 5.21
N ASP A 63 0.07 -6.83 5.86
CA ASP A 63 0.26 -8.25 6.13
C ASP A 63 -0.85 -8.84 7.03
N TRP A 64 -0.71 -10.08 7.45
CA TRP A 64 -1.68 -10.81 8.28
C TRP A 64 -1.95 -10.19 9.66
N LYS A 65 -1.15 -9.23 10.13
CA LYS A 65 -1.41 -8.46 11.35
C LYS A 65 -2.45 -7.34 11.13
N GLY A 66 -2.74 -7.02 9.86
CA GLY A 66 -3.68 -5.96 9.48
C GLY A 66 -3.11 -4.55 9.68
N VAL A 67 -4.01 -3.59 9.88
CA VAL A 67 -3.64 -2.17 10.03
C VAL A 67 -2.98 -1.93 11.39
N THR A 68 -1.65 -1.95 11.42
CA THR A 68 -0.80 -1.72 12.59
C THR A 68 -0.02 -0.40 12.44
N PRO A 69 0.56 0.15 13.53
CA PRO A 69 1.48 1.28 13.42
C PRO A 69 2.65 1.02 12.46
N ALA A 70 3.20 -0.20 12.44
CA ALA A 70 4.26 -0.58 11.51
C ALA A 70 3.81 -0.53 10.03
N ALA A 71 2.57 -0.95 9.75
CA ALA A 71 2.00 -0.83 8.41
C ALA A 71 1.83 0.64 7.99
N VAL A 72 1.43 1.52 8.91
CA VAL A 72 1.32 2.97 8.65
C VAL A 72 2.71 3.59 8.37
N GLU A 73 3.73 3.23 9.14
CA GLU A 73 5.10 3.70 8.89
C GLU A 73 5.64 3.20 7.55
N LYS A 74 5.36 1.95 7.17
CA LYS A 74 5.70 1.43 5.84
C LYS A 74 5.00 2.22 4.74
N ALA A 75 3.74 2.55 4.92
CA ALA A 75 2.98 3.39 3.98
C ALA A 75 3.58 4.80 3.86
N LYS A 76 4.06 5.41 4.95
CA LYS A 76 4.75 6.71 4.92
C LYS A 76 6.04 6.66 4.11
N GLN A 77 6.85 5.60 4.28
CA GLN A 77 8.08 5.41 3.49
C GLN A 77 7.76 5.35 1.99
N ILE A 78 6.72 4.61 1.61
CA ILE A 78 6.31 4.45 0.21
C ILE A 78 5.68 5.74 -0.33
N ALA A 79 4.84 6.42 0.44
CA ALA A 79 4.24 7.70 0.06
C ALA A 79 5.30 8.79 -0.21
N GLY A 80 6.46 8.72 0.46
CA GLY A 80 7.61 9.60 0.25
C GLY A 80 8.18 9.54 -1.17
N ALA A 81 7.96 8.46 -1.90
CA ALA A 81 8.34 8.32 -3.31
C ALA A 81 7.36 9.00 -4.30
N GLY A 82 6.41 9.79 -3.81
CA GLY A 82 5.51 10.56 -4.67
C GLY A 82 4.11 9.96 -4.83
N TYR A 83 3.63 9.19 -3.86
CA TYR A 83 2.31 8.55 -3.91
C TYR A 83 1.35 9.09 -2.85
N VAL A 84 0.04 8.87 -3.09
CA VAL A 84 -0.99 8.82 -2.05
C VAL A 84 -1.25 7.36 -1.73
N VAL A 85 -1.07 6.92 -0.48
CA VAL A 85 -1.18 5.51 -0.09
C VAL A 85 -2.38 5.30 0.83
N LEU A 86 -3.29 4.41 0.46
CA LEU A 86 -4.33 3.90 1.36
C LEU A 86 -3.83 2.63 2.05
N VAL A 87 -3.72 2.63 3.38
CA VAL A 87 -3.54 1.42 4.19
C VAL A 87 -4.91 0.78 4.39
N ALA A 88 -5.19 -0.30 3.65
CA ALA A 88 -6.52 -0.88 3.50
C ALA A 88 -6.77 -2.03 4.48
N ASP A 89 -7.77 -1.88 5.35
CA ASP A 89 -8.23 -2.93 6.26
C ASP A 89 -9.00 -4.03 5.50
N MET A 90 -8.63 -5.29 5.72
CA MET A 90 -9.33 -6.45 5.16
C MET A 90 -10.13 -7.22 6.22
N TYR A 91 -9.98 -6.90 7.50
CA TYR A 91 -10.63 -7.65 8.58
C TYR A 91 -11.93 -7.01 9.06
N GLY A 92 -11.98 -5.69 9.07
CA GLY A 92 -13.10 -4.89 9.55
C GLY A 92 -12.70 -3.94 10.67
N LYS A 93 -13.44 -2.85 10.81
CA LYS A 93 -13.18 -1.82 11.81
C LYS A 93 -13.06 -2.42 13.21
N GLY A 94 -11.93 -2.15 13.87
CA GLY A 94 -11.65 -2.63 15.23
C GLY A 94 -11.20 -4.09 15.32
N VAL A 95 -11.21 -4.85 14.23
CA VAL A 95 -10.69 -6.23 14.24
C VAL A 95 -9.18 -6.20 14.04
N ARG A 96 -8.45 -6.47 15.13
CA ARG A 96 -6.97 -6.55 15.13
C ARG A 96 -6.57 -7.83 15.85
N PRO A 97 -5.78 -8.71 15.20
CA PRO A 97 -5.32 -9.93 15.85
C PRO A 97 -4.35 -9.59 16.98
N LYS A 98 -4.55 -10.17 18.15
CA LYS A 98 -3.72 -9.94 19.34
C LYS A 98 -2.41 -10.72 19.33
N ASP A 99 -2.35 -11.81 18.57
CA ASP A 99 -1.22 -12.73 18.45
C ASP A 99 -1.23 -13.44 17.09
N ASP A 100 -0.19 -14.23 16.82
CA ASP A 100 0.00 -14.95 15.55
C ASP A 100 -1.09 -16.01 15.32
N LYS A 101 -1.55 -16.68 16.39
CA LYS A 101 -2.63 -17.66 16.30
C LYS A 101 -3.93 -17.00 15.85
N ALA A 102 -4.27 -15.85 16.42
CA ALA A 102 -5.45 -15.07 16.04
C ALA A 102 -5.33 -14.55 14.61
N ALA A 103 -4.14 -14.07 14.20
CA ALA A 103 -3.86 -13.63 12.83
C ALA A 103 -4.05 -14.77 11.83
N GLY A 104 -3.46 -15.94 12.08
CA GLY A 104 -3.63 -17.12 11.24
C GLY A 104 -5.08 -17.58 11.12
N ALA A 105 -5.85 -17.51 12.22
CA ALA A 105 -7.27 -17.86 12.20
C ALA A 105 -8.10 -16.86 11.37
N LEU A 106 -7.77 -15.57 11.39
CA LEU A 106 -8.42 -14.55 10.54
C LEU A 106 -8.13 -14.80 9.06
N VAL A 107 -6.86 -14.99 8.69
CA VAL A 107 -6.44 -15.29 7.32
C VAL A 107 -7.13 -16.57 6.81
N GLY A 108 -7.09 -17.64 7.62
CA GLY A 108 -7.69 -18.92 7.24
C GLY A 108 -9.20 -18.82 6.98
N ARG A 109 -9.92 -17.98 7.72
CA ARG A 109 -11.35 -17.71 7.45
C ARG A 109 -11.55 -16.95 6.14
N ILE A 110 -10.75 -15.91 5.90
CA ILE A 110 -10.87 -15.07 4.70
C ILE A 110 -10.50 -15.86 3.44
N TYR A 111 -9.48 -16.70 3.50
CA TYR A 111 -9.08 -17.53 2.35
C TYR A 111 -10.11 -18.62 1.97
N LYS A 112 -11.00 -18.98 2.89
CA LYS A 112 -12.15 -19.86 2.59
C LYS A 112 -13.29 -19.14 1.89
N ASP A 113 -13.26 -17.80 1.81
CA ASP A 113 -14.30 -16.98 1.20
C ASP A 113 -13.65 -15.91 0.31
N LEU A 114 -13.08 -16.37 -0.80
CA LEU A 114 -12.45 -15.47 -1.78
C LEU A 114 -13.41 -14.43 -2.37
N PRO A 115 -14.71 -14.73 -2.63
CA PRO A 115 -15.65 -13.70 -3.04
C PRO A 115 -15.74 -12.53 -2.06
N THR A 116 -15.81 -12.82 -0.75
CA THR A 116 -15.80 -11.77 0.28
C THR A 116 -14.46 -11.01 0.32
N LEU A 117 -13.32 -11.70 0.17
CA LEU A 117 -12.01 -11.05 0.10
C LEU A 117 -11.92 -10.07 -1.09
N ARG A 118 -12.33 -10.52 -2.28
CA ARG A 118 -12.39 -9.68 -3.49
C ARG A 118 -13.31 -8.47 -3.31
N ALA A 119 -14.50 -8.67 -2.73
CA ALA A 119 -15.44 -7.58 -2.47
C ALA A 119 -14.90 -6.54 -1.47
N ARG A 120 -14.17 -6.97 -0.43
CA ARG A 120 -13.51 -6.07 0.53
C ARG A 120 -12.38 -5.27 -0.13
N ALA A 121 -11.54 -5.92 -0.94
CA ALA A 121 -10.47 -5.26 -1.66
C ALA A 121 -11.00 -4.27 -2.71
N ALA A 122 -12.07 -4.63 -3.44
CA ALA A 122 -12.74 -3.73 -4.37
C ALA A 122 -13.34 -2.51 -3.66
N ALA A 123 -14.01 -2.70 -2.52
CA ALA A 123 -14.57 -1.59 -1.74
C ALA A 123 -13.48 -0.63 -1.21
N ALA A 124 -12.29 -1.14 -0.85
CA ALA A 124 -11.16 -0.30 -0.46
C ALA A 124 -10.58 0.47 -1.67
N LEU A 125 -10.53 -0.15 -2.84
CA LEU A 125 -10.12 0.50 -4.08
C LEU A 125 -11.09 1.62 -4.48
N ASP A 126 -12.39 1.37 -4.43
CA ASP A 126 -13.43 2.36 -4.72
C ASP A 126 -13.36 3.53 -3.72
N PHE A 127 -13.12 3.22 -2.43
CA PHE A 127 -12.90 4.26 -1.43
C PHE A 127 -11.68 5.13 -1.77
N LEU A 128 -10.56 4.53 -2.19
CA LEU A 128 -9.36 5.28 -2.59
C LEU A 128 -9.66 6.21 -3.77
N ARG A 129 -10.37 5.74 -4.78
CA ARG A 129 -10.81 6.55 -5.93
C ARG A 129 -11.69 7.73 -5.52
N ALA A 130 -12.58 7.52 -4.55
CA ALA A 130 -13.46 8.56 -4.03
C ALA A 130 -12.72 9.64 -3.21
N GLN A 131 -11.41 9.52 -2.97
CA GLN A 131 -10.63 10.52 -2.23
C GLN A 131 -10.07 11.66 -3.12
N ALA A 132 -10.44 11.73 -4.40
CA ALA A 132 -9.94 12.74 -5.34
C ALA A 132 -10.09 14.20 -4.88
N ASP A 133 -11.12 14.50 -4.09
CA ASP A 133 -11.38 15.83 -3.54
C ASP A 133 -10.78 16.06 -2.16
N ASN A 134 -10.35 14.98 -1.47
CA ASN A 134 -9.85 15.00 -0.10
C ASN A 134 -8.32 14.84 0.01
N ALA A 135 -7.68 14.40 -1.07
CA ALA A 135 -6.24 14.18 -1.16
C ALA A 135 -5.76 14.47 -2.60
N PRO A 136 -4.47 14.79 -2.78
CA PRO A 136 -3.89 15.07 -4.09
C PRO A 136 -3.66 13.79 -4.90
N ILE A 137 -4.72 13.02 -5.14
CA ILE A 137 -4.69 11.75 -5.88
C ILE A 137 -5.09 11.94 -7.34
N ASP A 138 -4.35 11.30 -8.24
CA ASP A 138 -4.72 11.11 -9.62
C ASP A 138 -5.44 9.76 -9.76
N VAL A 139 -6.75 9.80 -9.90
CA VAL A 139 -7.59 8.60 -9.98
C VAL A 139 -7.42 7.81 -11.29
N GLY A 140 -6.81 8.40 -12.30
CA GLY A 140 -6.42 7.71 -13.53
C GLY A 140 -5.15 6.85 -13.37
N ARG A 141 -4.41 7.01 -12.27
CA ARG A 141 -3.14 6.33 -12.00
C ARG A 141 -3.19 5.66 -10.64
N ILE A 142 -3.87 4.51 -10.55
CA ILE A 142 -4.00 3.75 -9.30
C ILE A 142 -3.41 2.35 -9.47
N GLY A 143 -2.59 1.95 -8.49
CA GLY A 143 -2.06 0.60 -8.33
C GLY A 143 -2.37 0.01 -6.97
N ALA A 144 -2.03 -1.27 -6.77
CA ALA A 144 -2.13 -1.90 -5.47
C ALA A 144 -0.92 -2.79 -5.18
N PHE A 145 -0.56 -2.93 -3.92
CA PHE A 145 0.50 -3.85 -3.50
C PHE A 145 0.22 -4.41 -2.10
N GLY A 146 0.87 -5.52 -1.80
CA GLY A 146 0.71 -6.14 -0.51
C GLY A 146 1.79 -7.17 -0.17
N PHE A 147 1.89 -7.49 1.12
CA PHE A 147 2.90 -8.39 1.69
C PHE A 147 2.23 -9.64 2.27
N CYS A 148 2.76 -10.84 2.00
CA CYS A 148 2.25 -12.10 2.54
C CYS A 148 0.76 -12.31 2.21
N PHE A 149 -0.12 -12.37 3.22
CA PHE A 149 -1.59 -12.39 3.06
C PHE A 149 -2.08 -11.35 2.04
N ALA A 150 -1.54 -10.16 2.12
CA ALA A 150 -1.95 -9.06 1.25
C ALA A 150 -1.43 -9.20 -0.18
N GLY A 151 -0.28 -9.85 -0.38
CA GLY A 151 0.21 -10.20 -1.71
C GLY A 151 -0.81 -11.06 -2.47
N LYS A 152 -1.36 -12.10 -1.81
CA LYS A 152 -2.47 -12.89 -2.36
C LYS A 152 -3.72 -12.03 -2.57
N THR A 153 -4.04 -11.13 -1.64
CA THR A 153 -5.23 -10.28 -1.73
C THR A 153 -5.21 -9.39 -2.98
N VAL A 154 -4.08 -8.76 -3.30
CA VAL A 154 -3.99 -7.91 -4.51
C VAL A 154 -3.98 -8.73 -5.80
N LEU A 155 -3.46 -9.97 -5.77
CA LEU A 155 -3.61 -10.90 -6.89
C LEU A 155 -5.08 -11.31 -7.09
N GLU A 156 -5.82 -11.58 -6.01
CA GLU A 156 -7.25 -11.88 -6.07
C GLU A 156 -8.06 -10.69 -6.60
N LEU A 157 -7.67 -9.46 -6.25
CA LEU A 157 -8.27 -8.24 -6.80
C LEU A 157 -8.02 -8.13 -8.32
N ALA A 158 -6.80 -8.36 -8.79
CA ALA A 158 -6.49 -8.38 -10.22
C ALA A 158 -7.26 -9.47 -10.97
N ARG A 159 -7.31 -10.69 -10.42
CA ARG A 159 -8.07 -11.83 -10.95
C ARG A 159 -9.57 -11.54 -11.08
N SER A 160 -10.11 -10.68 -10.22
CA SER A 160 -11.53 -10.27 -10.30
C SER A 160 -11.85 -9.29 -11.43
N GLY A 161 -10.84 -8.86 -12.21
CA GLY A 161 -10.99 -7.90 -13.28
C GLY A 161 -10.98 -6.44 -12.83
N ALA A 162 -10.49 -6.15 -11.63
CA ALA A 162 -10.36 -4.78 -11.16
C ALA A 162 -9.45 -3.98 -12.09
N GLU A 163 -9.88 -2.78 -12.46
CA GLU A 163 -9.12 -1.88 -13.33
C GLU A 163 -8.09 -1.10 -12.51
N LEU A 164 -6.83 -1.53 -12.60
CA LEU A 164 -5.66 -0.93 -11.97
C LEU A 164 -4.54 -0.81 -13.01
N ALA A 165 -3.67 0.16 -12.84
CA ALA A 165 -2.45 0.26 -13.65
C ALA A 165 -1.53 -0.94 -13.43
N GLY A 166 -1.48 -1.44 -12.19
CA GLY A 166 -0.73 -2.64 -11.86
C GLY A 166 -0.94 -3.10 -10.42
N VAL A 167 -0.59 -4.35 -10.15
CA VAL A 167 -0.51 -4.91 -8.80
C VAL A 167 0.86 -5.52 -8.53
N VAL A 168 1.34 -5.38 -7.28
CA VAL A 168 2.62 -5.96 -6.83
C VAL A 168 2.40 -6.84 -5.62
N SER A 169 2.73 -8.13 -5.74
CA SER A 169 2.67 -9.12 -4.66
C SER A 169 4.06 -9.39 -4.12
N PHE A 170 4.31 -9.06 -2.85
CA PHE A 170 5.52 -9.43 -2.14
C PHE A 170 5.27 -10.73 -1.37
N HIS A 171 5.99 -11.78 -1.69
CA HIS A 171 5.92 -13.10 -1.03
C HIS A 171 4.48 -13.54 -0.68
N GLY A 172 3.53 -13.28 -1.58
CA GLY A 172 2.14 -13.70 -1.42
C GLY A 172 1.91 -15.12 -1.92
N GLY A 173 0.94 -15.84 -1.32
CA GLY A 173 0.47 -17.11 -1.86
C GLY A 173 -0.10 -16.93 -3.28
N LEU A 174 0.22 -17.84 -4.17
CA LEU A 174 -0.14 -17.75 -5.59
C LEU A 174 -1.37 -18.58 -5.96
N ASP A 175 -1.73 -19.54 -5.11
CA ASP A 175 -2.88 -20.42 -5.29
C ASP A 175 -4.21 -19.65 -5.26
N THR A 176 -5.18 -20.14 -6.00
CA THR A 176 -6.56 -19.63 -6.00
C THR A 176 -7.55 -20.74 -6.35
N THR A 177 -8.78 -20.64 -5.83
CA THR A 177 -9.92 -21.43 -6.30
C THR A 177 -10.77 -20.70 -7.33
N MET A 178 -10.38 -19.45 -7.67
CA MET A 178 -11.11 -18.58 -8.60
C MET A 178 -10.13 -17.97 -9.61
N PRO A 179 -9.54 -18.77 -10.52
CA PRO A 179 -8.54 -18.29 -11.45
C PRO A 179 -9.08 -17.19 -12.37
N ALA A 180 -8.17 -16.37 -12.89
CA ALA A 180 -8.51 -15.35 -13.86
C ALA A 180 -9.09 -16.00 -15.13
N GLN A 181 -10.17 -15.42 -15.66
CA GLN A 181 -10.72 -15.82 -16.93
C GLN A 181 -10.00 -15.09 -18.08
N SER A 182 -9.90 -15.73 -19.23
CA SER A 182 -9.29 -15.12 -20.43
C SER A 182 -9.96 -13.77 -20.72
N GLY A 183 -9.13 -12.73 -20.90
CA GLY A 183 -9.57 -11.37 -21.20
C GLY A 183 -10.17 -10.58 -20.02
N THR A 184 -10.30 -11.17 -18.83
CA THR A 184 -10.80 -10.43 -17.65
C THR A 184 -9.70 -9.73 -16.87
N LEU A 185 -8.49 -10.31 -16.83
CA LEU A 185 -7.35 -9.74 -16.11
C LEU A 185 -6.66 -8.68 -17.01
N LYS A 186 -6.99 -7.42 -16.80
CA LYS A 186 -6.46 -6.28 -17.55
C LYS A 186 -5.30 -5.58 -16.85
N THR A 187 -5.13 -5.86 -15.58
CA THR A 187 -4.12 -5.27 -14.70
C THR A 187 -2.78 -5.95 -14.89
N SER A 188 -1.71 -5.20 -15.09
CA SER A 188 -0.34 -5.76 -15.09
C SER A 188 0.03 -6.30 -13.72
N VAL A 189 0.75 -7.41 -13.66
CA VAL A 189 1.06 -8.14 -12.41
C VAL A 189 2.57 -8.27 -12.22
N LEU A 190 3.09 -7.83 -11.08
CA LEU A 190 4.46 -8.11 -10.63
C LEU A 190 4.44 -8.99 -9.37
N VAL A 191 5.08 -10.14 -9.42
CA VAL A 191 5.28 -11.02 -8.27
C VAL A 191 6.76 -10.99 -7.87
N LEU A 192 7.00 -10.69 -6.60
CA LEU A 192 8.32 -10.60 -5.96
C LEU A 192 8.40 -11.69 -4.89
N ASN A 193 9.05 -12.81 -5.21
CA ASN A 193 9.06 -14.04 -4.41
C ASN A 193 10.43 -14.35 -3.83
N GLY A 194 10.47 -14.96 -2.64
CA GLY A 194 11.68 -15.57 -2.11
C GLY A 194 11.92 -16.95 -2.76
N ALA A 195 13.11 -17.19 -3.32
CA ALA A 195 13.40 -18.47 -3.98
C ALA A 195 13.36 -19.66 -3.01
N ASP A 196 13.61 -19.41 -1.72
CA ASP A 196 13.62 -20.42 -0.66
C ASP A 196 12.34 -20.37 0.19
N ASP A 197 11.27 -19.73 -0.32
CA ASP A 197 9.98 -19.62 0.36
C ASP A 197 9.20 -20.94 0.30
N THR A 198 9.15 -21.66 1.42
CA THR A 198 8.42 -22.93 1.53
C THR A 198 6.90 -22.78 1.57
N TYR A 199 6.37 -21.57 1.80
CA TYR A 199 4.93 -21.29 1.72
C TYR A 199 4.43 -21.10 0.28
N VAL A 200 5.37 -20.88 -0.67
CA VAL A 200 5.08 -20.79 -2.11
C VAL A 200 5.84 -21.87 -2.85
N PRO A 201 5.38 -23.13 -2.80
CA PRO A 201 6.06 -24.26 -3.42
C PRO A 201 6.05 -24.15 -4.96
N ALA A 202 6.98 -24.83 -5.61
CA ALA A 202 7.15 -24.82 -7.07
C ALA A 202 5.85 -25.12 -7.85
N ALA A 203 4.98 -25.98 -7.31
CA ALA A 203 3.69 -26.27 -7.93
C ALA A 203 2.75 -25.05 -7.96
N GLN A 204 2.77 -24.18 -6.94
CA GLN A 204 2.00 -22.92 -6.97
C GLN A 204 2.57 -21.93 -7.99
N ILE A 205 3.89 -21.86 -8.12
CA ILE A 205 4.55 -21.00 -9.12
C ILE A 205 4.15 -21.45 -10.51
N ALA A 206 4.30 -22.75 -10.83
CA ALA A 206 3.91 -23.29 -12.12
C ALA A 206 2.41 -23.11 -12.44
N GLY A 207 1.55 -23.26 -11.43
CA GLY A 207 0.11 -23.01 -11.55
C GLY A 207 -0.20 -21.56 -11.86
N PHE A 208 0.45 -20.62 -11.17
CA PHE A 208 0.31 -19.18 -11.41
C PHE A 208 0.78 -18.80 -12.83
N GLU A 209 1.95 -19.26 -13.25
CA GLU A 209 2.47 -18.97 -14.59
C GLU A 209 1.54 -19.50 -15.69
N SER A 210 1.02 -20.72 -15.50
CA SER A 210 0.04 -21.31 -16.41
C SER A 210 -1.26 -20.50 -16.48
N GLU A 211 -1.77 -20.05 -15.33
CA GLU A 211 -2.95 -19.21 -15.21
C GLU A 211 -2.75 -17.87 -15.95
N MET A 212 -1.66 -17.16 -15.64
CA MET A 212 -1.38 -15.86 -16.24
C MET A 212 -1.24 -15.96 -17.78
N LYS A 213 -0.58 -17.01 -18.26
CA LYS A 213 -0.46 -17.29 -19.69
C LYS A 213 -1.83 -17.57 -20.33
N ALA A 214 -2.66 -18.39 -19.71
CA ALA A 214 -4.00 -18.71 -20.20
C ALA A 214 -4.94 -17.51 -20.20
N ALA A 215 -4.78 -16.60 -19.21
CA ALA A 215 -5.52 -15.36 -19.13
C ALA A 215 -5.07 -14.30 -20.16
N GLY A 216 -3.92 -14.47 -20.81
CA GLY A 216 -3.32 -13.45 -21.68
C GLY A 216 -2.83 -12.23 -20.91
N ALA A 217 -2.45 -12.40 -19.65
CA ALA A 217 -2.07 -11.33 -18.75
C ALA A 217 -0.68 -10.76 -19.08
N ASP A 218 -0.46 -9.48 -18.79
CA ASP A 218 0.87 -8.89 -18.68
C ASP A 218 1.38 -9.14 -17.25
N TRP A 219 2.43 -9.97 -17.12
CA TRP A 219 2.94 -10.38 -15.82
C TRP A 219 4.45 -10.57 -15.79
N GLN A 220 5.02 -10.39 -14.61
CA GLN A 220 6.42 -10.63 -14.32
C GLN A 220 6.56 -11.36 -12.98
N PHE A 221 7.42 -12.37 -12.93
CA PHE A 221 7.72 -13.13 -11.71
C PHE A 221 9.24 -13.09 -11.44
N VAL A 222 9.60 -12.71 -10.22
CA VAL A 222 10.99 -12.57 -9.79
C VAL A 222 11.23 -13.38 -8.54
N ASN A 223 12.21 -14.30 -8.59
CA ASN A 223 12.70 -15.05 -7.44
C ASN A 223 14.01 -14.45 -6.91
N PHE A 224 14.06 -14.18 -5.62
CA PHE A 224 15.25 -13.70 -4.92
C PHE A 224 15.95 -14.84 -4.21
N SER A 225 17.12 -15.26 -4.68
CA SER A 225 17.92 -16.33 -4.11
C SER A 225 18.31 -16.02 -2.65
N GLY A 226 18.23 -17.01 -1.75
CA GLY A 226 18.53 -16.86 -0.33
C GLY A 226 17.48 -16.07 0.46
N ALA A 227 16.32 -15.80 -0.13
CA ALA A 227 15.19 -15.16 0.54
C ALA A 227 14.08 -16.18 0.80
N VAL A 228 13.58 -16.18 2.02
CA VAL A 228 12.41 -16.98 2.46
C VAL A 228 11.17 -16.10 2.53
N HIS A 229 10.06 -16.61 3.05
CA HIS A 229 8.86 -15.82 3.32
C HIS A 229 9.17 -14.59 4.17
N CYS A 230 8.35 -13.54 4.08
CA CYS A 230 8.50 -12.28 4.81
C CYS A 230 9.79 -11.48 4.49
N PHE A 231 10.54 -11.83 3.47
CA PHE A 231 11.85 -11.20 3.18
C PHE A 231 11.80 -9.67 3.08
N ALA A 232 10.65 -9.09 2.77
CA ALA A 232 10.45 -7.64 2.62
C ALA A 232 9.92 -6.94 3.89
N LEU A 233 9.73 -7.67 5.00
CA LEU A 233 9.25 -7.15 6.27
C LEU A 233 10.40 -7.04 7.28
N GLU A 234 10.85 -5.83 7.61
CA GLU A 234 11.99 -5.57 8.51
C GLU A 234 11.82 -6.16 9.92
N SER A 235 10.56 -6.34 10.36
CA SER A 235 10.22 -6.94 11.65
C SER A 235 10.25 -8.48 11.65
N ALA A 236 10.42 -9.13 10.48
CA ALA A 236 10.37 -10.58 10.37
C ALA A 236 11.63 -11.23 10.94
N LYS A 237 11.47 -11.99 12.03
CA LYS A 237 12.54 -12.64 12.80
C LYS A 237 12.18 -14.07 13.24
N SER A 238 11.46 -14.83 12.43
CA SER A 238 10.99 -16.18 12.73
C SER A 238 11.65 -17.22 11.81
N PRO A 239 12.93 -17.57 12.04
CA PRO A 239 13.61 -18.58 11.24
C PRO A 239 12.98 -19.98 11.47
N PRO A 240 13.09 -20.89 10.48
CA PRO A 240 13.76 -20.68 9.21
C PRO A 240 12.85 -20.04 8.14
N GLY A 241 11.52 -19.96 8.34
CA GLY A 241 10.55 -19.73 7.28
C GLY A 241 10.15 -18.27 7.04
N CYS A 242 10.28 -17.37 8.02
CA CYS A 242 9.84 -15.95 7.88
C CYS A 242 10.93 -15.02 8.44
N VAL A 243 11.83 -14.57 7.56
CA VAL A 243 13.01 -13.79 7.95
C VAL A 243 13.25 -12.66 6.95
N TYR A 244 13.53 -11.46 7.47
CA TYR A 244 13.93 -10.31 6.68
C TYR A 244 15.24 -10.57 5.92
N ASN A 245 15.27 -10.20 4.65
CA ASN A 245 16.48 -10.22 3.83
C ASN A 245 16.65 -8.84 3.17
N GLU A 246 17.57 -8.04 3.73
CA GLU A 246 17.77 -6.65 3.33
C GLU A 246 18.08 -6.50 1.83
N ARG A 247 18.95 -7.36 1.28
CA ARG A 247 19.32 -7.34 -0.14
C ARG A 247 18.08 -7.58 -1.03
N ALA A 248 17.30 -8.61 -0.72
CA ALA A 248 16.10 -8.95 -1.48
C ALA A 248 15.03 -7.85 -1.32
N ALA A 249 14.81 -7.35 -0.11
CA ALA A 249 13.86 -6.29 0.19
C ALA A 249 14.16 -5.00 -0.58
N LYS A 250 15.41 -4.54 -0.57
CA LYS A 250 15.84 -3.35 -1.32
C LYS A 250 15.61 -3.52 -2.83
N ARG A 251 16.04 -4.66 -3.40
CA ARG A 251 15.84 -4.95 -4.83
C ARG A 251 14.37 -5.01 -5.19
N ALA A 252 13.56 -5.70 -4.40
CA ALA A 252 12.12 -5.84 -4.61
C ALA A 252 11.41 -4.47 -4.54
N THR A 253 11.76 -3.62 -3.59
CA THR A 253 11.20 -2.25 -3.49
C THR A 253 11.59 -1.40 -4.71
N THR A 254 12.83 -1.49 -5.19
CA THR A 254 13.26 -0.81 -6.42
C THR A 254 12.46 -1.29 -7.63
N MET A 255 12.26 -2.61 -7.77
CA MET A 255 11.46 -3.18 -8.86
C MET A 255 9.99 -2.74 -8.79
N MET A 256 9.39 -2.70 -7.61
CA MET A 256 8.03 -2.17 -7.43
C MET A 256 7.94 -0.71 -7.88
N ASN A 257 8.90 0.14 -7.47
CA ASN A 257 8.89 1.55 -7.85
C ASN A 257 9.07 1.74 -9.36
N GLN A 258 9.96 0.97 -10.01
CA GLN A 258 10.14 0.98 -11.46
C GLN A 258 8.90 0.51 -12.20
N PHE A 259 8.28 -0.57 -11.72
CA PHE A 259 7.04 -1.10 -12.28
C PHE A 259 5.91 -0.07 -12.23
N PHE A 260 5.69 0.56 -11.08
CA PHE A 260 4.65 1.59 -10.98
C PHE A 260 4.99 2.85 -11.77
N PHE A 261 6.26 3.26 -11.83
CA PHE A 261 6.70 4.37 -12.67
C PHE A 261 6.31 4.11 -14.14
N GLU A 262 6.65 2.95 -14.67
CA GLU A 262 6.27 2.55 -16.04
C GLU A 262 4.75 2.51 -16.23
N ARG A 263 4.02 1.88 -15.31
CA ARG A 263 2.56 1.73 -15.39
C ARG A 263 1.80 3.05 -15.27
N PHE A 264 2.37 4.05 -14.65
CA PHE A 264 1.80 5.39 -14.49
C PHE A 264 2.22 6.38 -15.58
N GLY A 265 2.96 5.93 -16.60
CA GLY A 265 3.34 6.73 -17.76
C GLY A 265 4.48 7.70 -17.45
N GLY A 266 5.44 7.28 -16.62
CA GLY A 266 6.65 8.02 -16.28
C GLY A 266 7.73 7.90 -17.31
#